data_f26307fe40892684bdb5179cef1868a3
#
_entry.id   f26307fe40892684bdb5179cef1868a3
#
_cell.length_a   1.000
_cell.length_b   1.000
_cell.length_c   1.000
_cell.angle_alpha   90.00
_cell.angle_beta   90.00
_cell.angle_gamma   90.00
#
_symmetry.space_group_name_H-M   'P 1'
#
loop_
_entity.id
_entity.type
_entity.pdbx_description
1 polymer ?
#
loop_
_entity_poly.entity_id
_entity_poly.type
_entity_poly.pdbx_seq_one_letter_code
_entity_poly.pdbx_strand_id
1 'polypeptide(L)'
;NHGGDHTIYPDCRPAFVDAMSAAAQAGTFEDVTIEAPYTNITKADIARHGKQLGIDYSETWSCYKGGEVHCGQCGTCRERQEALREAGIADTTEYENPA
;
A
#
# COMPACT_ATOMS: atom_id res chain seq x y z
N ASN A 1 -1.98 -3.99 -2.97
CA ASN A 1 -3.24 -3.27 -3.25
C ASN A 1 -4.13 -3.21 -2.02
N HIS A 2 -5.04 -2.24 -1.98
CA HIS A 2 -6.03 -2.05 -0.94
C HIS A 2 -7.37 -1.69 -1.56
N GLY A 3 -8.44 -1.60 -0.74
CA GLY A 3 -9.80 -1.38 -1.24
C GLY A 3 -9.97 -0.13 -2.11
N GLY A 4 -9.26 0.96 -1.80
CA GLY A 4 -9.31 2.20 -2.58
C GLY A 4 -8.72 2.10 -3.99
N ASP A 5 -7.90 1.10 -4.26
CA ASP A 5 -7.28 0.92 -5.58
C ASP A 5 -8.24 0.33 -6.61
N HIS A 6 -9.34 -0.28 -6.19
CA HIS A 6 -10.26 -1.00 -7.08
C HIS A 6 -10.87 -0.11 -8.16
N THR A 7 -11.15 1.15 -7.86
CA THR A 7 -11.75 2.09 -8.81
C THR A 7 -10.76 2.66 -9.80
N ILE A 8 -9.47 2.67 -9.44
CA ILE A 8 -8.42 3.30 -10.24
C ILE A 8 -7.70 2.25 -11.09
N TYR A 9 -7.40 1.08 -10.49
CA TYR A 9 -6.57 0.05 -11.12
C TYR A 9 -7.32 -1.26 -11.23
N PRO A 10 -7.72 -1.69 -12.46
CA PRO A 10 -8.38 -2.98 -12.64
C PRO A 10 -7.60 -4.17 -12.10
N ASP A 11 -6.26 -4.12 -12.19
CA ASP A 11 -5.39 -5.20 -11.70
C ASP A 11 -5.21 -5.22 -10.18
N CYS A 12 -5.83 -4.29 -9.47
CA CYS A 12 -5.93 -4.34 -8.01
C CYS A 12 -7.20 -5.00 -7.51
N ARG A 13 -8.12 -5.34 -8.41
CA ARG A 13 -9.42 -5.94 -8.06
C ARG A 13 -9.29 -7.43 -7.71
N PRO A 14 -10.14 -7.95 -6.79
CA PRO A 14 -10.11 -9.36 -6.43
C PRO A 14 -10.20 -10.31 -7.63
N ALA A 15 -11.03 -9.99 -8.62
CA ALA A 15 -11.19 -10.82 -9.82
C ALA A 15 -9.86 -11.01 -10.56
N PHE A 16 -9.06 -9.97 -10.67
CA PHE A 16 -7.75 -10.06 -11.32
C PHE A 16 -6.78 -10.93 -10.49
N VAL A 17 -6.72 -10.70 -9.18
CA VAL A 17 -5.85 -11.45 -8.29
C VAL A 17 -6.18 -12.94 -8.34
N ASP A 18 -7.47 -13.29 -8.31
CA ASP A 18 -7.94 -14.69 -8.38
C ASP A 18 -7.55 -15.33 -9.72
N ALA A 19 -7.73 -14.62 -10.82
CA ALA A 19 -7.37 -15.12 -12.16
C ALA A 19 -5.86 -15.34 -12.30
N MET A 20 -5.06 -14.40 -11.79
CA MET A 20 -3.60 -14.52 -11.81
C MET A 20 -3.11 -15.65 -10.92
N SER A 21 -3.73 -15.86 -9.77
CA SER A 21 -3.40 -16.96 -8.89
C SER A 21 -3.69 -18.31 -9.58
N ALA A 22 -4.83 -18.42 -10.25
CA ALA A 22 -5.18 -19.61 -11.02
C ALA A 22 -4.18 -19.87 -12.15
N ALA A 23 -3.78 -18.81 -12.85
CA ALA A 23 -2.78 -18.91 -13.92
C ALA A 23 -1.42 -19.36 -13.39
N ALA A 24 -0.99 -18.82 -12.25
CA ALA A 24 0.28 -19.21 -11.62
C ALA A 24 0.27 -20.69 -11.22
N GLN A 25 -0.83 -21.17 -10.65
CA GLN A 25 -0.98 -22.58 -10.29
C GLN A 25 -0.92 -23.50 -11.52
N ALA A 26 -1.59 -23.11 -12.58
CA ALA A 26 -1.62 -23.90 -13.82
C ALA A 26 -0.29 -23.87 -14.58
N GLY A 27 0.44 -22.76 -14.47
CA GLY A 27 1.67 -22.52 -15.23
C GLY A 27 2.97 -22.92 -14.54
N THR A 28 2.91 -23.46 -13.32
CA THR A 28 4.10 -23.87 -12.56
C THR A 28 4.01 -25.32 -12.11
N PHE A 29 5.16 -25.93 -11.85
CA PHE A 29 5.21 -27.29 -11.30
C PHE A 29 4.92 -27.35 -9.81
N GLU A 30 5.14 -26.24 -9.10
CA GLU A 30 4.86 -26.11 -7.69
C GLU A 30 3.46 -25.51 -7.50
N ASP A 31 2.86 -25.72 -6.33
CA ASP A 31 1.57 -25.15 -6.00
C ASP A 31 1.75 -23.72 -5.52
N VAL A 32 1.95 -22.80 -6.47
CA VAL A 32 2.18 -21.38 -6.19
C VAL A 32 0.88 -20.60 -6.30
N THR A 33 0.55 -19.84 -5.26
CA THR A 33 -0.62 -18.96 -5.25
C THR A 33 -0.19 -17.50 -5.13
N ILE A 34 -1.05 -16.59 -5.60
CA ILE A 34 -0.88 -15.16 -5.43
C ILE A 34 -1.91 -14.69 -4.42
N GLU A 35 -1.48 -14.01 -3.40
CA GLU A 35 -2.36 -13.51 -2.33
C GLU A 35 -2.31 -11.99 -2.26
N ALA A 36 -3.45 -11.38 -1.94
CA ALA A 36 -3.58 -9.95 -1.71
C ALA A 36 -4.42 -9.74 -0.45
N PRO A 37 -3.82 -9.90 0.75
CA PRO A 37 -4.56 -9.95 2.01
C PRO A 37 -5.25 -8.63 2.37
N TYR A 38 -4.83 -7.51 1.78
CA TYR A 38 -5.36 -6.19 2.11
C TYR A 38 -6.33 -5.62 1.08
N THR A 39 -6.74 -6.45 0.10
CA THR A 39 -7.57 -6.00 -1.03
C THR A 39 -8.88 -5.35 -0.61
N ASN A 40 -9.48 -5.79 0.50
CA ASN A 40 -10.81 -5.34 0.94
C ASN A 40 -10.77 -4.37 2.11
N ILE A 41 -9.61 -3.86 2.48
CA ILE A 41 -9.48 -2.89 3.58
C ILE A 41 -8.87 -1.59 3.08
N THR A 42 -8.95 -0.54 3.89
CA THR A 42 -8.42 0.78 3.54
C THR A 42 -6.91 0.87 3.81
N LYS A 43 -6.28 1.87 3.22
CA LYS A 43 -4.87 2.15 3.50
C LYS A 43 -4.66 2.54 4.96
N ALA A 44 -5.63 3.24 5.58
CA ALA A 44 -5.59 3.55 7.00
C ALA A 44 -5.60 2.28 7.87
N ASP A 45 -6.40 1.27 7.48
CA ASP A 45 -6.43 -0.02 8.17
C ASP A 45 -5.08 -0.74 8.07
N ILE A 46 -4.43 -0.67 6.90
CA ILE A 46 -3.08 -1.21 6.71
C ILE A 46 -2.09 -0.51 7.65
N ALA A 47 -2.18 0.82 7.75
CA ALA A 47 -1.33 1.60 8.63
C ALA A 47 -1.51 1.21 10.11
N ARG A 48 -2.76 1.00 10.55
CA ARG A 48 -3.05 0.53 11.91
C ARG A 48 -2.44 -0.83 12.18
N HIS A 49 -2.57 -1.75 11.22
CA HIS A 49 -2.00 -3.08 11.33
C HIS A 49 -0.46 -3.02 11.44
N GLY A 50 0.17 -2.19 10.60
CA GLY A 50 1.61 -1.98 10.65
C GLY A 50 2.07 -1.44 12.01
N LYS A 51 1.32 -0.51 12.59
CA LYS A 51 1.62 0.02 13.92
C LYS A 51 1.54 -1.07 14.98
N GLN A 52 0.52 -1.93 14.92
CA GLN A 52 0.38 -3.06 15.84
C GLN A 52 1.56 -4.02 15.75
N LEU A 53 2.16 -4.16 14.56
CA LEU A 53 3.33 -4.99 14.32
C LEU A 53 4.65 -4.31 14.69
N GLY A 54 4.61 -3.05 15.12
CA GLY A 54 5.79 -2.31 15.54
C GLY A 54 6.56 -1.65 14.40
N ILE A 55 5.93 -1.42 13.25
CA ILE A 55 6.60 -0.75 12.12
C ILE A 55 6.82 0.73 12.46
N ASP A 56 8.05 1.17 12.27
CA ASP A 56 8.42 2.60 12.32
C ASP A 56 8.30 3.17 10.91
N TYR A 57 7.27 4.01 10.69
CA TYR A 57 7.01 4.55 9.36
C TYR A 57 8.09 5.52 8.86
N SER A 58 8.93 6.06 9.75
CA SER A 58 10.07 6.87 9.31
C SER A 58 11.09 6.06 8.50
N GLU A 59 11.07 4.74 8.62
CA GLU A 59 11.96 3.84 7.91
C GLU A 59 11.38 3.31 6.59
N THR A 60 10.16 3.74 6.22
CA THR A 60 9.47 3.26 5.02
C THR A 60 9.48 4.30 3.91
N TRP A 61 9.30 3.84 2.67
CA TRP A 61 9.33 4.71 1.50
C TRP A 61 8.10 4.50 0.61
N SER A 62 7.49 5.61 0.16
CA SER A 62 6.36 5.56 -0.77
C SER A 62 6.40 6.63 -1.87
N CYS A 63 7.30 7.61 -1.79
CA CYS A 63 7.36 8.71 -2.76
C CYS A 63 7.77 8.22 -4.15
N TYR A 64 6.99 8.58 -5.18
CA TYR A 64 7.28 8.22 -6.56
C TYR A 64 8.41 9.02 -7.19
N LYS A 65 8.72 10.21 -6.66
CA LYS A 65 9.81 11.02 -7.21
C LYS A 65 11.19 10.52 -6.85
N GLY A 66 11.29 9.69 -5.81
CA GLY A 66 12.59 9.28 -5.29
C GLY A 66 13.30 10.43 -4.56
N GLY A 67 14.63 10.43 -4.58
CA GLY A 67 15.42 11.41 -3.86
C GLY A 67 15.78 10.95 -2.46
N GLU A 68 16.21 11.86 -1.59
CA GLU A 68 16.67 11.53 -0.25
C GLU A 68 15.54 11.57 0.79
N VAL A 69 14.53 12.40 0.56
CA VAL A 69 13.35 12.51 1.40
C VAL A 69 12.09 12.50 0.55
N HIS A 70 10.95 12.21 1.15
CA HIS A 70 9.66 12.22 0.46
C HIS A 70 9.34 13.64 -0.03
N CYS A 71 8.84 13.77 -1.27
CA CYS A 71 8.54 15.10 -1.82
C CYS A 71 7.38 15.82 -1.11
N GLY A 72 6.45 15.08 -0.54
CA GLY A 72 5.29 15.63 0.17
C GLY A 72 4.15 16.08 -0.73
N GLN A 73 4.28 15.98 -2.06
CA GLN A 73 3.30 16.52 -3.02
C GLN A 73 2.79 15.53 -4.04
N CYS A 74 3.49 14.42 -4.28
CA CYS A 74 3.00 13.41 -5.23
C CYS A 74 1.79 12.66 -4.64
N GLY A 75 1.06 11.95 -5.51
CA GLY A 75 -0.15 11.21 -5.12
C GLY A 75 0.10 10.26 -3.95
N THR A 76 1.21 9.54 -3.97
CA THR A 76 1.54 8.59 -2.90
C THR A 76 1.93 9.28 -1.59
N CYS A 77 2.58 10.44 -1.65
CA CYS A 77 2.86 11.22 -0.44
C CYS A 77 1.56 11.71 0.20
N ARG A 78 0.61 12.19 -0.60
CA ARG A 78 -0.69 12.64 -0.10
C ARG A 78 -1.50 11.51 0.49
N GLU A 79 -1.54 10.35 -0.17
CA GLU A 79 -2.19 9.15 0.37
C GLU A 79 -1.55 8.70 1.67
N ARG A 80 -0.23 8.74 1.77
CA ARG A 80 0.51 8.40 2.98
C ARG A 80 0.11 9.30 4.14
N GLN A 81 0.12 10.62 3.92
CA GLN A 81 -0.27 11.61 4.92
C GLN A 81 -1.71 11.38 5.39
N GLU A 82 -2.62 11.18 4.44
CA GLU A 82 -4.03 10.95 4.72
C GLU A 82 -4.25 9.64 5.49
N ALA A 83 -3.62 8.55 5.06
CA ALA A 83 -3.78 7.25 5.70
C ALA A 83 -3.28 7.26 7.15
N LEU A 84 -2.13 7.86 7.41
CA LEU A 84 -1.59 7.98 8.77
C LEU A 84 -2.48 8.87 9.64
N ARG A 85 -2.97 9.98 9.10
CA ARG A 85 -3.89 10.86 9.82
C ARG A 85 -5.21 10.13 10.17
N GLU A 86 -5.82 9.44 9.22
CA GLU A 86 -7.04 8.68 9.44
C GLU A 86 -6.84 7.54 10.44
N ALA A 87 -5.66 6.94 10.44
CA ALA A 87 -5.31 5.89 11.38
C ALA A 87 -5.02 6.41 12.80
N GLY A 88 -4.92 7.73 12.98
CA GLY A 88 -4.55 8.32 14.26
C GLY A 88 -3.08 8.12 14.62
N ILE A 89 -2.23 7.95 13.62
CA ILE A 89 -0.78 7.71 13.78
C ILE A 89 -0.03 9.00 13.44
N ALA A 90 0.87 9.42 14.33
CA ALA A 90 1.72 10.57 14.06
C ALA A 90 2.62 10.27 12.86
N ASP A 91 2.60 11.16 11.87
CA ASP A 91 3.43 11.00 10.67
C ASP A 91 4.84 11.52 10.94
N THR A 92 5.76 10.61 11.15
CA THR A 92 7.17 10.91 11.42
C THR A 92 8.01 11.00 10.16
N THR A 93 7.38 10.91 8.98
CA THR A 93 8.06 11.00 7.67
C THR A 93 8.64 12.39 7.48
N GLU A 94 9.89 12.45 7.00
CA GLU A 94 10.50 13.70 6.58
C GLU A 94 10.05 14.05 5.17
N TYR A 95 9.49 15.23 4.99
CA TYR A 95 9.02 15.71 3.68
C TYR A 95 9.80 16.94 3.24
N GLU A 96 10.12 16.99 1.94
CA GLU A 96 10.73 18.16 1.32
C GLU A 96 9.77 19.34 1.29
N ASN A 97 8.50 19.08 0.98
CA ASN A 97 7.43 20.07 0.94
C ASN A 97 6.27 19.58 1.80
N PRO A 98 6.30 19.81 3.12
CA PRO A 98 5.18 19.39 3.99
C PRO A 98 3.91 20.13 3.60
N ALA A 99 2.81 19.41 3.61
CA ALA A 99 1.49 19.95 3.28
C ALA A 99 0.94 20.83 4.40
#